data_919908ba7a10463fffd4e7c5b8c5e030
#
_entry.id   919908ba7a10463fffd4e7c5b8c5e030
#
_cell.length_a   1.000
_cell.length_b   1.000
_cell.length_c   1.000
_cell.angle_alpha   90.00
_cell.angle_beta   90.00
_cell.angle_gamma   90.00
#
_symmetry.space_group_name_H-M   'P 1'
#
loop_
_entity.id
_entity.type
_entity.pdbx_description
1 polymer ?
#
loop_
_entity_poly.entity_id
_entity_poly.type
_entity_poly.pdbx_seq_one_letter_code
_entity_poly.pdbx_strand_id
1 'polypeptide(L)'
;MSTKQEIYDAVSFLLESAKDRNTSQGVLVYTKILELLDNSRNEKEVQEILGKLNRSLAGIEAHGWFTDEEFKRVLLLRRDGD
;
A
#
# COMPACT_ATOMS: atom_id res chain seq x y z
N MET A 1 14.75 1.61 -7.01
CA MET A 1 13.98 2.11 -5.86
C MET A 1 12.91 3.07 -6.31
N SER A 2 11.70 2.88 -5.83
CA SER A 2 10.59 3.76 -6.18
C SER A 2 10.62 5.04 -5.36
N THR A 3 10.19 6.15 -5.95
CA THR A 3 10.06 7.41 -5.25
C THR A 3 8.84 7.37 -4.33
N LYS A 4 8.77 8.32 -3.40
CA LYS A 4 7.59 8.49 -2.55
C LYS A 4 6.33 8.63 -3.39
N GLN A 5 6.40 9.38 -4.50
CA GLN A 5 5.25 9.59 -5.38
C GLN A 5 4.80 8.28 -6.03
N GLU A 6 5.73 7.44 -6.47
CA GLU A 6 5.39 6.14 -7.05
C GLU A 6 4.70 5.23 -6.04
N ILE A 7 5.20 5.23 -4.80
CA ILE A 7 4.60 4.48 -3.70
C ILE A 7 3.20 4.99 -3.41
N TYR A 8 3.04 6.31 -3.34
CA TYR A 8 1.76 6.95 -3.10
C TYR A 8 0.76 6.58 -4.18
N ASP A 9 1.18 6.63 -5.45
CA ASP A 9 0.32 6.28 -6.57
C ASP A 9 -0.11 4.81 -6.53
N ALA A 10 0.80 3.91 -6.16
CA ALA A 10 0.48 2.49 -6.04
C ALA A 10 -0.56 2.25 -4.94
N VAL A 11 -0.39 2.89 -3.78
CA VAL A 11 -1.33 2.75 -2.66
C VAL A 11 -2.68 3.38 -3.02
N SER A 12 -2.67 4.51 -3.74
CA SER A 12 -3.91 5.16 -4.20
C SER A 12 -4.69 4.24 -5.13
N PHE A 13 -4.01 3.54 -6.04
CA PHE A 13 -4.65 2.56 -6.91
C PHE A 13 -5.31 1.46 -6.09
N LEU A 14 -4.58 0.92 -5.10
CA LEU A 14 -5.12 -0.12 -4.23
C LEU A 14 -6.33 0.35 -3.44
N LEU A 15 -6.30 1.61 -2.99
CA LEU A 15 -7.43 2.20 -2.26
C LEU A 15 -8.67 2.27 -3.15
N GLU A 16 -8.53 2.78 -4.37
CA GLU A 16 -9.67 2.87 -5.29
C GLU A 16 -10.23 1.50 -5.64
N SER A 17 -9.35 0.52 -5.84
CA SER A 17 -9.75 -0.85 -6.10
C SER A 17 -10.50 -1.44 -4.89
N ALA A 18 -10.04 -1.17 -3.68
CA ALA A 18 -10.68 -1.64 -2.46
C ALA A 18 -12.07 -1.02 -2.29
N LYS A 19 -12.23 0.25 -2.63
CA LYS A 19 -13.53 0.93 -2.59
C LYS A 19 -14.51 0.29 -3.58
N ASP A 20 -14.06 0.02 -4.80
CA ASP A 20 -14.88 -0.58 -5.84
C ASP A 20 -15.34 -1.99 -5.45
N ARG A 21 -14.49 -2.72 -4.72
CA ARG A 21 -14.78 -4.09 -4.28
C ARG A 21 -15.46 -4.14 -2.91
N ASN A 22 -15.68 -2.99 -2.32
CA ASN A 22 -16.35 -2.87 -1.02
C ASN A 22 -15.63 -3.62 0.10
N THR A 23 -14.30 -3.59 0.10
CA THR A 23 -13.48 -4.25 1.12
C THR A 23 -13.06 -3.22 2.18
N SER A 24 -13.81 -3.16 3.27
CA SER A 24 -13.62 -2.14 4.32
C SER A 24 -12.24 -2.17 4.96
N GLN A 25 -11.68 -3.36 5.20
CA GLN A 25 -10.35 -3.48 5.79
C GLN A 25 -9.27 -2.86 4.90
N GLY A 26 -9.33 -3.13 3.59
CA GLY A 26 -8.40 -2.54 2.65
C GLY A 26 -8.50 -1.02 2.61
N VAL A 27 -9.72 -0.49 2.59
CA VAL A 27 -9.96 0.96 2.59
C VAL A 27 -9.32 1.61 3.82
N LEU A 28 -9.51 1.04 5.00
CA LEU A 28 -8.95 1.59 6.23
C LEU A 28 -7.42 1.59 6.21
N VAL A 29 -6.83 0.48 5.79
CA VAL A 29 -5.36 0.35 5.73
C VAL A 29 -4.76 1.34 4.75
N TYR A 30 -5.27 1.37 3.52
CA TYR A 30 -4.70 2.22 2.48
C TYR A 30 -4.88 3.71 2.79
N THR A 31 -6.02 4.08 3.35
CA THR A 31 -6.27 5.47 3.76
C THR A 31 -5.25 5.90 4.80
N LYS A 32 -5.00 5.06 5.81
CA LYS A 32 -4.03 5.37 6.85
C LYS A 32 -2.62 5.49 6.29
N ILE A 33 -2.25 4.60 5.39
CA ILE A 33 -0.92 4.64 4.76
C ILE A 33 -0.73 5.93 3.96
N LEU A 34 -1.76 6.35 3.21
CA LEU A 34 -1.67 7.60 2.45
C LEU A 34 -1.49 8.81 3.37
N GLU A 35 -2.20 8.84 4.50
CA GLU A 35 -2.01 9.90 5.50
C GLU A 35 -0.58 9.94 6.03
N LEU A 36 -0.05 8.77 6.36
CA LEU A 36 1.32 8.68 6.87
C LEU A 36 2.33 9.13 5.82
N LEU A 37 2.13 8.76 4.55
CA LEU A 37 3.00 9.19 3.46
C LEU A 37 2.97 10.71 3.28
N ASP A 38 1.78 11.30 3.34
CA ASP A 38 1.64 12.76 3.23
C ASP A 38 2.40 13.50 4.33
N ASN A 39 2.49 12.91 5.51
CA ASN A 39 3.15 13.52 6.66
C ASN A 39 4.61 13.10 6.81
N SER A 40 5.10 12.21 5.94
CA SER A 40 6.49 11.75 6.01
C SER A 40 7.45 12.87 5.60
N ARG A 41 8.59 12.96 6.29
CA ARG A 41 9.55 14.05 6.11
C ARG A 41 10.83 13.62 5.37
N ASN A 42 11.12 12.32 5.37
CA ASN A 42 12.37 11.82 4.79
C ASN A 42 12.19 10.36 4.35
N GLU A 43 13.20 9.83 3.69
CA GLU A 43 13.17 8.45 3.18
C GLU A 43 13.07 7.40 4.28
N LYS A 44 13.67 7.65 5.42
CA LYS A 44 13.61 6.72 6.54
C LYS A 44 12.16 6.52 7.00
N GLU A 45 11.41 7.62 7.12
CA GLU A 45 10.00 7.55 7.48
C GLU A 45 9.19 6.80 6.41
N VAL A 46 9.47 7.05 5.13
CA VAL A 46 8.81 6.35 4.04
C VAL A 46 9.07 4.84 4.13
N GLN A 47 10.31 4.43 4.42
CA GLN A 47 10.65 3.02 4.55
C GLN A 47 9.95 2.36 5.74
N GLU A 48 9.82 3.06 6.85
CA GLU A 48 9.08 2.58 8.01
C GLU A 48 7.60 2.36 7.66
N ILE A 49 7.01 3.30 6.92
CA ILE A 49 5.63 3.21 6.47
C ILE A 49 5.46 2.00 5.53
N LEU A 50 6.40 1.81 4.61
CA LEU A 50 6.39 0.64 3.72
C LEU A 50 6.43 -0.68 4.50
N GLY A 51 7.23 -0.74 5.55
CA GLY A 51 7.28 -1.92 6.41
C GLY A 51 5.92 -2.23 7.04
N LYS A 52 5.24 -1.21 7.53
CA LYS A 52 3.89 -1.36 8.08
C LYS A 52 2.90 -1.82 7.02
N LEU A 53 2.97 -1.20 5.84
CA LEU A 53 2.10 -1.53 4.72
C LEU A 53 2.29 -2.99 4.31
N ASN A 54 3.53 -3.44 4.17
CA ASN A 54 3.80 -4.81 3.74
C ASN A 54 3.27 -5.84 4.73
N ARG A 55 3.34 -5.55 6.03
CA ARG A 55 2.73 -6.43 7.04
C ARG A 55 1.22 -6.47 6.90
N SER A 56 0.59 -5.32 6.62
CA SER A 56 -0.85 -5.24 6.42
C SER A 56 -1.27 -5.95 5.14
N LEU A 57 -0.47 -5.83 4.07
CA LEU A 57 -0.75 -6.50 2.79
C LEU A 57 -0.74 -8.01 2.95
N ALA A 58 0.17 -8.55 3.75
CA ALA A 58 0.22 -9.98 4.02
C ALA A 58 -1.08 -10.45 4.70
N GLY A 59 -1.61 -9.66 5.63
CA GLY A 59 -2.89 -9.96 6.28
C GLY A 59 -4.07 -9.88 5.32
N ILE A 60 -4.09 -8.88 4.46
CA ILE A 60 -5.16 -8.71 3.46
C ILE A 60 -5.13 -9.88 2.47
N GLU A 61 -3.94 -10.27 2.01
CA GLU A 61 -3.77 -11.39 1.08
C GLU A 61 -4.26 -12.71 1.69
N ALA A 62 -4.06 -12.89 2.99
CA ALA A 62 -4.50 -14.10 3.68
C ALA A 62 -6.03 -14.23 3.73
N HIS A 63 -6.75 -13.11 3.69
CA HIS A 63 -8.22 -13.09 3.77
C HIS A 63 -8.90 -12.87 2.42
N GLY A 64 -8.13 -12.74 1.36
CA GLY A 64 -8.67 -12.49 0.03
C GLY A 64 -7.59 -12.67 -1.02
N TRP A 65 -7.90 -12.23 -2.22
CA TRP A 65 -6.94 -12.30 -3.31
C TRP A 65 -6.94 -10.96 -4.05
N PHE A 66 -5.81 -10.65 -4.64
CA PHE A 66 -5.65 -9.43 -5.42
C PHE A 66 -5.96 -9.72 -6.89
N THR A 67 -6.51 -8.72 -7.60
CA THR A 67 -6.60 -8.78 -9.05
C THR A 67 -5.16 -8.69 -9.61
N ASP A 68 -5.01 -9.01 -10.92
CA ASP A 68 -3.69 -8.93 -11.55
C ASP A 68 -3.12 -7.51 -11.45
N GLU A 69 -3.94 -6.50 -11.64
CA GLU A 69 -3.51 -5.10 -11.56
C GLU A 69 -3.12 -4.71 -10.14
N GLU A 70 -3.86 -5.16 -9.15
CA GLU A 70 -3.53 -4.94 -7.76
C GLU A 70 -2.22 -5.64 -7.40
N PHE A 71 -2.05 -6.86 -7.86
CA PHE A 71 -0.86 -7.64 -7.56
C PHE A 71 0.41 -7.00 -8.10
N LYS A 72 0.34 -6.39 -9.27
CA LYS A 72 1.47 -5.64 -9.82
C LYS A 72 1.92 -4.53 -8.87
N ARG A 73 0.98 -3.80 -8.27
CA ARG A 73 1.28 -2.75 -7.30
C ARG A 73 1.82 -3.33 -5.99
N VAL A 74 1.24 -4.43 -5.54
CA VAL A 74 1.71 -5.13 -4.34
C VAL A 74 3.15 -5.58 -4.51
N LEU A 75 3.50 -6.15 -5.66
CA LEU A 75 4.87 -6.58 -5.94
C LEU A 75 5.86 -5.41 -5.91
N LEU A 76 5.49 -4.28 -6.48
CA LEU A 76 6.29 -3.06 -6.42
C LEU A 76 6.58 -2.66 -4.98
N LEU A 77 5.54 -2.63 -4.15
CA LEU A 77 5.66 -2.22 -2.76
C LEU A 77 6.48 -3.20 -1.94
N ARG A 78 6.35 -4.49 -2.18
CA ARG A 78 7.14 -5.53 -1.50
C ARG A 78 8.62 -5.40 -1.85
N ARG A 79 8.92 -5.18 -3.12
CA ARG A 79 10.31 -5.04 -3.57
C ARG A 79 10.98 -3.84 -2.93
N ASP A 80 10.27 -2.73 -2.83
CA ASP A 80 10.81 -1.50 -2.25
C ASP A 80 10.94 -1.58 -0.73
N GLY A 81 10.15 -2.43 -0.08
CA GLY A 81 10.14 -2.57 1.37
C GLY A 81 11.15 -3.58 1.92
N ASP A 82 11.80 -4.32 1.05
CA ASP A 82 12.79 -5.35 1.45
C ASP A 82 14.18 -4.77 1.71
#